data_86dbae83b8a055914ef830aaea9948a0
#
_entry.id   86dbae83b8a055914ef830aaea9948a0
#
_cell.length_a   1.000
_cell.length_b   1.000
_cell.length_c   1.000
_cell.angle_alpha   90.00
_cell.angle_beta   90.00
_cell.angle_gamma   90.00
#
_symmetry.space_group_name_H-M   'P 1'
#
loop_
_entity.id
_entity.type
_entity.pdbx_description
1 polymer ?
#
loop_
_entity_poly.entity_id
_entity_poly.type
_entity_poly.pdbx_seq_one_letter_code
_entity_poly.pdbx_strand_id
1 'polypeptide(L)'
;MEGGEQPIYIIKKKVHGHGHHGGAWKVAYADFVTAMMAFFMVMWLMGSSEKVKSAVSGYFRDPQGFKKQSGTGVTGDGEQITISKDDMEGLKEKIQSAMKQLPDFKQIRDHVSMTVTGEGLRIELMEKEGGMFFNSGSPAPSSFGSELLKKMASELSKLPNTIVIEGHTDAKPFNNEKGYSNWELSSDRANSARRLMTEHGLRPDQIKQVRGFADQRLMAEKDPNAAKNRRISVIVQYMQPTKEELEKMAKEAAEEEAKGGHGGGHGKDDHGKDDHGKKEGGH
;
A
#
# COMPACT_ATOMS: atom_id res chain seq x y z
N MET A 1 98.22 23.80 -19.90
CA MET A 1 97.14 24.44 -19.12
C MET A 1 95.96 23.55 -19.24
N GLU A 2 95.78 22.61 -18.30
CA GLU A 2 94.65 21.69 -18.19
C GLU A 2 93.56 22.35 -17.35
N GLY A 3 92.42 22.64 -18.01
CA GLY A 3 91.26 23.12 -17.31
C GLY A 3 90.49 21.92 -16.75
N GLY A 4 90.58 21.72 -15.44
CA GLY A 4 89.82 20.70 -14.75
C GLY A 4 88.33 21.05 -14.67
N GLU A 5 87.49 20.25 -15.34
CA GLU A 5 86.06 20.33 -15.16
C GLU A 5 85.69 19.90 -13.76
N GLN A 6 85.01 20.78 -13.03
CA GLN A 6 84.45 20.48 -11.69
C GLN A 6 83.18 19.67 -11.78
N PRO A 7 83.01 18.56 -11.08
CA PRO A 7 81.80 17.75 -11.16
C PRO A 7 80.56 18.48 -10.51
N ILE A 8 79.48 18.54 -11.26
CA ILE A 8 78.24 19.14 -10.80
C ILE A 8 77.49 18.10 -9.93
N TYR A 9 77.41 18.37 -8.62
CA TYR A 9 76.63 17.56 -7.69
C TYR A 9 75.21 18.01 -7.65
N ILE A 10 74.22 17.19 -8.27
CA ILE A 10 72.80 17.41 -8.15
C ILE A 10 72.29 16.75 -6.86
N ILE A 11 72.05 17.54 -5.82
CA ILE A 11 71.47 17.07 -4.57
C ILE A 11 69.96 17.02 -4.76
N LYS A 12 69.37 15.84 -5.05
CA LYS A 12 67.93 15.61 -4.99
C LYS A 12 67.45 15.57 -3.55
N LYS A 13 66.89 16.67 -3.06
CA LYS A 13 66.25 16.72 -1.77
C LYS A 13 64.90 15.98 -1.86
N LYS A 14 64.80 14.74 -1.34
CA LYS A 14 63.54 14.06 -1.16
C LYS A 14 62.73 14.82 -0.11
N VAL A 15 61.75 15.59 -0.57
CA VAL A 15 60.73 16.16 0.31
C VAL A 15 59.83 14.99 0.73
N HIS A 16 59.97 14.55 1.98
CA HIS A 16 59.02 13.65 2.60
C HIS A 16 57.72 14.46 2.76
N GLY A 17 56.76 14.21 1.89
CA GLY A 17 55.42 14.73 2.06
C GLY A 17 54.89 14.18 3.38
N HIS A 18 54.70 15.05 4.36
CA HIS A 18 53.92 14.73 5.54
C HIS A 18 52.53 14.39 5.06
N GLY A 19 52.20 13.10 5.01
CA GLY A 19 50.85 12.64 4.77
C GLY A 19 49.96 13.29 5.83
N HIS A 20 49.00 14.08 5.38
CA HIS A 20 47.98 14.66 6.24
C HIS A 20 47.12 13.55 6.84
N HIS A 21 47.54 12.96 7.95
CA HIS A 21 46.74 12.03 8.76
C HIS A 21 45.58 12.72 9.49
N GLY A 22 45.28 13.98 9.15
CA GLY A 22 44.23 14.79 9.79
C GLY A 22 42.80 14.46 9.41
N GLY A 23 42.56 13.50 8.49
CA GLY A 23 41.20 13.16 8.01
C GLY A 23 40.57 11.93 8.65
N ALA A 24 41.37 10.99 9.15
CA ALA A 24 40.86 9.69 9.63
C ALA A 24 39.88 9.82 10.81
N TRP A 25 40.15 10.73 11.74
CA TRP A 25 39.25 11.00 12.86
C TRP A 25 37.91 11.59 12.43
N LYS A 26 37.87 12.38 11.31
CA LYS A 26 36.64 12.93 10.76
C LYS A 26 35.73 11.82 10.20
N VAL A 27 36.33 10.82 9.57
CA VAL A 27 35.60 9.65 9.06
C VAL A 27 35.05 8.83 10.22
N ALA A 28 35.85 8.56 11.24
CA ALA A 28 35.37 7.86 12.44
C ALA A 28 34.27 8.64 13.18
N TYR A 29 34.39 9.96 13.26
CA TYR A 29 33.36 10.82 13.84
C TYR A 29 32.07 10.79 13.00
N ALA A 30 32.18 10.87 11.68
CA ALA A 30 31.02 10.78 10.79
C ALA A 30 30.31 9.43 10.95
N ASP A 31 31.04 8.32 11.02
CA ASP A 31 30.48 6.98 11.23
C ASP A 31 29.78 6.88 12.59
N PHE A 32 30.36 7.39 13.65
CA PHE A 32 29.74 7.45 14.97
C PHE A 32 28.44 8.26 14.96
N VAL A 33 28.44 9.44 14.32
CA VAL A 33 27.24 10.30 14.25
C VAL A 33 26.14 9.65 13.42
N THR A 34 26.49 9.00 12.32
CA THR A 34 25.48 8.28 11.49
C THR A 34 24.91 7.08 12.24
N ALA A 35 25.73 6.35 13.00
CA ALA A 35 25.26 5.26 13.85
C ALA A 35 24.32 5.77 14.96
N MET A 36 24.69 6.89 15.61
CA MET A 36 23.78 7.54 16.59
C MET A 36 22.47 7.98 15.94
N MET A 37 22.52 8.59 14.76
CA MET A 37 21.32 9.02 14.04
C MET A 37 20.40 7.81 13.72
N ALA A 38 20.98 6.70 13.24
CA ALA A 38 20.23 5.48 13.01
C ALA A 38 19.59 4.93 14.30
N PHE A 39 20.33 4.93 15.39
CA PHE A 39 19.84 4.51 16.71
C PHE A 39 18.66 5.37 17.19
N PHE A 40 18.77 6.70 17.08
CA PHE A 40 17.67 7.59 17.44
C PHE A 40 16.45 7.40 16.55
N MET A 41 16.63 7.18 15.23
CA MET A 41 15.52 6.85 14.33
C MET A 41 14.79 5.56 14.76
N VAL A 42 15.56 4.52 15.13
CA VAL A 42 14.96 3.26 15.60
C VAL A 42 14.23 3.47 16.94
N MET A 43 14.83 4.18 17.90
CA MET A 43 14.19 4.50 19.18
C MET A 43 12.91 5.34 18.98
N TRP A 44 12.94 6.32 18.10
CA TRP A 44 11.77 7.12 17.76
C TRP A 44 10.67 6.25 17.14
N LEU A 45 11.04 5.36 16.22
CA LEU A 45 10.10 4.42 15.61
C LEU A 45 9.50 3.45 16.64
N MET A 46 10.29 2.97 17.60
CA MET A 46 9.78 2.11 18.68
C MET A 46 8.81 2.84 19.60
N GLY A 47 9.04 4.13 19.86
CA GLY A 47 8.14 4.99 20.62
C GLY A 47 6.90 5.45 19.86
N SER A 48 6.87 5.26 18.54
CA SER A 48 5.75 5.66 17.70
C SER A 48 4.54 4.77 17.88
N SER A 49 3.35 5.33 17.60
CA SER A 49 2.10 4.57 17.65
C SER A 49 2.11 3.37 16.70
N GLU A 50 1.30 2.35 16.99
CA GLU A 50 1.14 1.17 16.12
C GLU A 50 0.76 1.56 14.68
N LYS A 51 0.05 2.67 14.50
CA LYS A 51 -0.31 3.24 13.19
C LYS A 51 0.92 3.65 12.37
N VAL A 52 1.91 4.31 12.99
CA VAL A 52 3.16 4.72 12.32
C VAL A 52 4.01 3.50 11.97
N LYS A 53 4.12 2.53 12.88
CA LYS A 53 4.84 1.27 12.63
C LYS A 53 4.22 0.51 11.46
N SER A 54 2.89 0.44 11.38
CA SER A 54 2.15 -0.19 10.30
C SER A 54 2.37 0.52 8.96
N ALA A 55 2.37 1.86 8.93
CA ALA A 55 2.61 2.65 7.73
C ALA A 55 4.03 2.45 7.19
N VAL A 56 5.04 2.48 8.05
CA VAL A 56 6.44 2.22 7.67
C VAL A 56 6.61 0.79 7.16
N SER A 57 6.04 -0.20 7.85
CA SER A 57 6.06 -1.60 7.42
C SER A 57 5.37 -1.79 6.05
N GLY A 58 4.25 -1.09 5.81
CA GLY A 58 3.54 -1.09 4.53
C GLY A 58 4.38 -0.55 3.38
N TYR A 59 5.14 0.54 3.62
CA TYR A 59 6.06 1.11 2.64
C TYR A 59 7.16 0.12 2.21
N PHE A 60 7.73 -0.62 3.17
CA PHE A 60 8.78 -1.61 2.86
C PHE A 60 8.23 -2.90 2.20
N ARG A 61 6.95 -3.23 2.41
CA ARG A 61 6.31 -4.40 1.79
C ARG A 61 5.90 -4.15 0.34
N ASP A 62 5.38 -2.97 0.04
CA ASP A 62 4.95 -2.58 -1.31
C ASP A 62 5.23 -1.10 -1.58
N PRO A 63 6.48 -0.75 -1.98
CA PRO A 63 6.86 0.63 -2.25
C PRO A 63 6.10 1.26 -3.44
N GLN A 64 5.58 0.43 -4.36
CA GLN A 64 4.84 0.90 -5.53
C GLN A 64 3.35 1.11 -5.20
N GLY A 65 2.76 0.24 -4.39
CA GLY A 65 1.39 0.40 -3.90
C GLY A 65 1.25 1.62 -3.00
N PHE A 66 2.21 1.85 -2.12
CA PHE A 66 2.24 3.00 -1.23
C PHE A 66 2.36 4.34 -1.97
N LYS A 67 3.16 4.43 -3.06
CA LYS A 67 3.23 5.63 -3.92
C LYS A 67 1.93 5.95 -4.64
N LYS A 68 1.13 4.95 -4.99
CA LYS A 68 -0.20 5.17 -5.60
C LYS A 68 -1.24 5.63 -4.58
N GLN A 69 -1.08 5.25 -3.33
CA GLN A 69 -1.97 5.63 -2.23
C GLN A 69 -1.59 6.99 -1.63
N SER A 70 -0.31 7.41 -1.76
CA SER A 70 0.23 8.69 -1.28
C SER A 70 0.13 9.84 -2.29
N GLY A 71 -0.83 9.82 -3.17
CA GLY A 71 -1.04 10.85 -4.22
C GLY A 71 -1.49 12.23 -3.72
N THR A 72 -1.39 12.54 -2.43
CA THR A 72 -1.51 13.90 -1.89
C THR A 72 -0.74 14.02 -0.58
N GLY A 73 0.28 14.85 -0.59
CA GLY A 73 0.89 15.59 0.50
C GLY A 73 1.08 14.91 1.85
N VAL A 74 2.31 14.44 2.11
CA VAL A 74 2.80 14.25 3.47
C VAL A 74 2.93 15.65 4.09
N THR A 75 1.92 16.09 4.81
CA THR A 75 2.07 17.05 5.90
C THR A 75 2.01 16.24 7.19
N GLY A 76 2.96 16.49 8.06
CA GLY A 76 3.20 15.77 9.29
C GLY A 76 1.96 15.60 10.16
N ASP A 77 1.98 14.55 10.98
CA ASP A 77 0.90 14.07 11.84
C ASP A 77 -0.39 13.66 11.10
N GLY A 78 -0.22 12.67 10.19
CA GLY A 78 -1.32 12.05 9.52
C GLY A 78 -2.05 11.06 10.41
N GLU A 79 -3.13 11.44 11.03
CA GLU A 79 -4.25 10.51 11.14
C GLU A 79 -4.67 10.18 9.71
N GLN A 80 -4.11 9.11 9.19
CA GLN A 80 -4.61 8.51 7.96
C GLN A 80 -6.04 8.07 8.27
N ILE A 81 -7.00 8.81 7.70
CA ILE A 81 -8.40 8.44 7.72
C ILE A 81 -8.48 7.13 6.95
N THR A 82 -8.25 6.06 7.65
CA THR A 82 -8.65 4.73 7.26
C THR A 82 -10.16 4.73 7.39
N ILE A 83 -10.86 5.01 6.28
CA ILE A 83 -12.22 4.52 6.12
C ILE A 83 -12.11 3.05 6.45
N SER A 84 -12.78 2.66 7.51
CA SER A 84 -12.31 1.59 8.37
C SER A 84 -12.15 0.29 7.59
N LYS A 85 -11.05 -0.39 7.81
CA LYS A 85 -10.84 -1.77 7.36
C LYS A 85 -12.02 -2.66 7.81
N ASP A 86 -12.66 -2.28 8.90
CA ASP A 86 -13.85 -2.90 9.47
C ASP A 86 -15.07 -2.75 8.56
N ASP A 87 -15.24 -1.64 7.83
CA ASP A 87 -16.32 -1.47 6.86
C ASP A 87 -16.17 -2.40 5.66
N MET A 88 -14.94 -2.69 5.22
CA MET A 88 -14.69 -3.62 4.12
C MET A 88 -14.85 -5.08 4.54
N GLU A 89 -14.54 -5.46 5.78
CA GLU A 89 -14.84 -6.80 6.29
C GLU A 89 -16.37 -6.98 6.45
N GLY A 90 -17.09 -5.99 6.97
CA GLY A 90 -18.55 -6.01 7.03
C GLY A 90 -19.21 -6.08 5.64
N LEU A 91 -18.64 -5.40 4.65
CA LEU A 91 -19.07 -5.49 3.25
C LEU A 91 -18.84 -6.90 2.68
N LYS A 92 -17.66 -7.47 2.93
CA LYS A 92 -17.31 -8.83 2.52
C LYS A 92 -18.32 -9.84 3.07
N GLU A 93 -18.68 -9.74 4.36
CA GLU A 93 -19.67 -10.61 4.98
C GLU A 93 -21.07 -10.46 4.35
N LYS A 94 -21.50 -9.24 4.04
CA LYS A 94 -22.78 -8.96 3.35
C LYS A 94 -22.81 -9.61 1.97
N ILE A 95 -21.74 -9.41 1.17
CA ILE A 95 -21.65 -9.99 -0.17
C ILE A 95 -21.61 -11.52 -0.09
N GLN A 96 -20.83 -12.10 0.83
CA GLN A 96 -20.80 -13.54 1.05
C GLN A 96 -22.17 -14.10 1.42
N SER A 97 -22.91 -13.39 2.28
CA SER A 97 -24.27 -13.79 2.69
C SER A 97 -25.25 -13.74 1.53
N ALA A 98 -25.18 -12.70 0.69
CA ALA A 98 -25.98 -12.60 -0.52
C ALA A 98 -25.67 -13.72 -1.53
N MET A 99 -24.38 -14.09 -1.66
CA MET A 99 -23.94 -15.17 -2.54
C MET A 99 -24.38 -16.56 -2.05
N LYS A 100 -24.48 -16.77 -0.74
CA LYS A 100 -24.98 -18.03 -0.13
C LYS A 100 -26.43 -18.33 -0.53
N GLN A 101 -27.18 -17.33 -0.98
CA GLN A 101 -28.56 -17.49 -1.46
C GLN A 101 -28.65 -17.98 -2.91
N LEU A 102 -27.53 -18.05 -3.64
CA LEU A 102 -27.50 -18.60 -4.99
C LEU A 102 -27.65 -20.12 -4.97
N PRO A 103 -28.40 -20.72 -5.93
CA PRO A 103 -28.69 -22.15 -5.94
C PRO A 103 -27.45 -23.02 -5.89
N ASP A 104 -26.39 -22.69 -6.60
CA ASP A 104 -25.21 -23.51 -6.72
C ASP A 104 -24.00 -22.98 -5.92
N PHE A 105 -24.25 -22.26 -4.81
CA PHE A 105 -23.19 -21.64 -4.01
C PHE A 105 -22.08 -22.60 -3.58
N LYS A 106 -22.41 -23.87 -3.27
CA LYS A 106 -21.42 -24.85 -2.85
C LYS A 106 -20.37 -25.14 -3.95
N GLN A 107 -20.77 -25.05 -5.23
CA GLN A 107 -19.89 -25.30 -6.37
C GLN A 107 -18.98 -24.10 -6.67
N ILE A 108 -19.42 -22.90 -6.31
CA ILE A 108 -18.68 -21.66 -6.61
C ILE A 108 -17.77 -21.20 -5.49
N ARG A 109 -17.98 -21.69 -4.27
CA ARG A 109 -17.24 -21.25 -3.09
C ARG A 109 -15.70 -21.25 -3.29
N ASP A 110 -15.19 -22.30 -3.96
CA ASP A 110 -13.76 -22.48 -4.19
C ASP A 110 -13.27 -21.67 -5.40
N HIS A 111 -14.18 -21.06 -6.15
CA HIS A 111 -13.89 -20.24 -7.34
C HIS A 111 -14.12 -18.75 -7.13
N VAL A 112 -14.56 -18.35 -5.93
CA VAL A 112 -14.73 -16.95 -5.55
C VAL A 112 -13.84 -16.65 -4.35
N SER A 113 -12.90 -15.73 -4.54
CA SER A 113 -12.03 -15.23 -3.48
C SER A 113 -12.43 -13.80 -3.12
N MET A 114 -12.44 -13.47 -1.85
CA MET A 114 -12.69 -12.11 -1.36
C MET A 114 -11.60 -11.72 -0.38
N THR A 115 -10.81 -10.71 -0.75
CA THR A 115 -9.66 -10.25 0.01
C THR A 115 -9.70 -8.74 0.19
N VAL A 116 -9.53 -8.26 1.40
CA VAL A 116 -9.34 -6.84 1.66
C VAL A 116 -7.89 -6.48 1.35
N THR A 117 -7.71 -5.55 0.42
CA THR A 117 -6.41 -5.08 -0.08
C THR A 117 -6.23 -3.59 0.22
N GLY A 118 -5.07 -3.02 -0.12
CA GLY A 118 -4.85 -1.58 -0.02
C GLY A 118 -5.73 -0.73 -0.95
N GLU A 119 -6.30 -1.30 -2.02
CA GLU A 119 -7.24 -0.59 -2.92
C GLU A 119 -8.70 -0.68 -2.43
N GLY A 120 -9.03 -1.66 -1.58
CA GLY A 120 -10.37 -1.97 -1.11
C GLY A 120 -10.67 -3.45 -1.10
N LEU A 121 -11.96 -3.83 -1.15
CA LEU A 121 -12.39 -5.22 -1.22
C LEU A 121 -12.25 -5.73 -2.66
N ARG A 122 -11.36 -6.69 -2.85
CA ARG A 122 -11.15 -7.40 -4.12
C ARG A 122 -11.96 -8.69 -4.11
N ILE A 123 -12.85 -8.84 -5.08
CA ILE A 123 -13.67 -10.02 -5.31
C ILE A 123 -13.19 -10.65 -6.62
N GLU A 124 -12.67 -11.85 -6.57
CA GLU A 124 -12.12 -12.56 -7.73
C GLU A 124 -13.02 -13.74 -8.10
N LEU A 125 -13.43 -13.78 -9.35
CA LEU A 125 -14.22 -14.85 -9.95
C LEU A 125 -13.29 -15.68 -10.83
N MET A 126 -12.77 -16.78 -10.29
CA MET A 126 -11.76 -17.64 -10.91
C MET A 126 -12.42 -18.77 -11.71
N GLU A 127 -12.03 -18.90 -12.98
CA GLU A 127 -12.53 -19.97 -13.83
C GLU A 127 -12.07 -21.36 -13.36
N LYS A 128 -12.86 -22.37 -13.72
CA LYS A 128 -12.46 -23.78 -13.65
C LYS A 128 -12.15 -24.33 -15.04
N GLU A 129 -11.67 -25.57 -15.11
CA GLU A 129 -11.54 -26.30 -16.36
C GLU A 129 -12.91 -26.37 -17.07
N GLY A 130 -12.93 -25.99 -18.36
CA GLY A 130 -14.14 -25.93 -19.17
C GLY A 130 -14.97 -24.64 -19.08
N GLY A 131 -14.57 -23.70 -18.22
CA GLY A 131 -15.29 -22.44 -18.01
C GLY A 131 -16.41 -22.56 -16.96
N MET A 132 -16.68 -21.49 -16.26
CA MET A 132 -17.78 -21.39 -15.28
C MET A 132 -18.51 -20.03 -15.40
N PHE A 133 -17.75 -18.94 -15.35
CA PHE A 133 -18.29 -17.60 -15.36
C PHE A 133 -18.39 -16.99 -16.77
N PHE A 134 -17.47 -17.42 -17.66
CA PHE A 134 -17.44 -17.01 -19.06
C PHE A 134 -17.36 -18.21 -19.98
N ASN A 135 -17.95 -18.10 -21.15
CA ASN A 135 -17.81 -19.11 -22.19
C ASN A 135 -16.37 -19.19 -22.68
N SER A 136 -15.90 -20.38 -23.01
CA SER A 136 -14.53 -20.60 -23.45
C SER A 136 -14.20 -19.78 -24.69
N GLY A 137 -13.09 -19.01 -24.66
CA GLY A 137 -12.66 -18.16 -25.74
C GLY A 137 -13.61 -17.00 -26.09
N SER A 138 -14.62 -16.74 -25.27
CA SER A 138 -15.61 -15.69 -25.50
C SER A 138 -15.57 -14.62 -24.41
N PRO A 139 -15.90 -13.36 -24.75
CA PRO A 139 -16.12 -12.32 -23.77
C PRO A 139 -17.53 -12.37 -23.11
N ALA A 140 -18.43 -13.23 -23.63
CA ALA A 140 -19.77 -13.33 -23.11
C ALA A 140 -19.81 -14.13 -21.79
N PRO A 141 -20.43 -13.60 -20.71
CA PRO A 141 -20.67 -14.35 -19.50
C PRO A 141 -21.55 -15.57 -19.77
N SER A 142 -21.32 -16.65 -19.04
CA SER A 142 -22.22 -17.83 -19.01
C SER A 142 -23.54 -17.44 -18.33
N SER A 143 -24.54 -18.31 -18.39
CA SER A 143 -25.79 -18.14 -17.65
C SER A 143 -25.53 -17.97 -16.15
N PHE A 144 -24.69 -18.84 -15.62
CA PHE A 144 -24.28 -18.81 -14.22
C PHE A 144 -23.48 -17.54 -13.85
N GLY A 145 -22.47 -17.18 -14.67
CA GLY A 145 -21.70 -15.94 -14.50
C GLY A 145 -22.59 -14.70 -14.55
N SER A 146 -23.61 -14.71 -15.42
CA SER A 146 -24.59 -13.62 -15.51
C SER A 146 -25.40 -13.49 -14.23
N GLU A 147 -25.93 -14.57 -13.67
CA GLU A 147 -26.70 -14.53 -12.42
C GLU A 147 -25.87 -14.04 -11.23
N LEU A 148 -24.62 -14.50 -11.13
CA LEU A 148 -23.71 -14.04 -10.11
C LEU A 148 -23.40 -12.53 -10.22
N LEU A 149 -23.04 -12.06 -11.43
CA LEU A 149 -22.78 -10.64 -11.68
C LEU A 149 -24.00 -9.75 -11.42
N LYS A 150 -25.21 -10.20 -11.76
CA LYS A 150 -26.48 -9.53 -11.45
C LYS A 150 -26.67 -9.39 -9.93
N LYS A 151 -26.45 -10.48 -9.18
CA LYS A 151 -26.60 -10.47 -7.73
C LYS A 151 -25.57 -9.54 -7.08
N MET A 152 -24.33 -9.59 -7.54
CA MET A 152 -23.30 -8.66 -7.09
C MET A 152 -23.64 -7.21 -7.40
N ALA A 153 -24.16 -6.92 -8.61
CA ALA A 153 -24.56 -5.58 -8.99
C ALA A 153 -25.65 -5.02 -8.06
N SER A 154 -26.65 -5.83 -7.73
CA SER A 154 -27.72 -5.45 -6.80
C SER A 154 -27.22 -5.12 -5.40
N GLU A 155 -26.18 -5.81 -4.88
CA GLU A 155 -25.62 -5.50 -3.58
C GLU A 155 -24.67 -4.28 -3.65
N LEU A 156 -23.83 -4.22 -4.68
CA LEU A 156 -22.85 -3.15 -4.85
C LEU A 156 -23.51 -1.81 -5.21
N SER A 157 -24.67 -1.80 -5.86
CA SER A 157 -25.41 -0.57 -6.18
C SER A 157 -25.87 0.21 -4.95
N LYS A 158 -26.05 -0.48 -3.81
CA LYS A 158 -26.45 0.12 -2.53
C LYS A 158 -25.32 0.91 -1.86
N LEU A 159 -24.11 0.76 -2.35
CA LEU A 159 -22.92 1.36 -1.76
C LEU A 159 -22.54 2.66 -2.46
N PRO A 160 -21.95 3.62 -1.75
CA PRO A 160 -21.41 4.83 -2.36
C PRO A 160 -20.05 4.61 -3.06
N ASN A 161 -19.39 3.48 -2.80
CA ASN A 161 -18.04 3.16 -3.25
C ASN A 161 -17.91 3.11 -4.78
N THR A 162 -16.74 3.49 -5.26
CA THR A 162 -16.36 3.31 -6.66
C THR A 162 -15.82 1.91 -6.91
N ILE A 163 -15.96 1.45 -8.15
CA ILE A 163 -15.67 0.08 -8.56
C ILE A 163 -14.69 0.08 -9.73
N VAL A 164 -13.72 -0.82 -9.66
CA VAL A 164 -12.80 -1.16 -10.75
C VAL A 164 -13.05 -2.60 -11.15
N ILE A 165 -13.11 -2.87 -12.45
CA ILE A 165 -13.29 -4.22 -12.99
C ILE A 165 -12.05 -4.58 -13.80
N GLU A 166 -11.43 -5.72 -13.48
CA GLU A 166 -10.22 -6.21 -14.12
C GLU A 166 -10.46 -7.56 -14.76
N GLY A 167 -9.93 -7.76 -15.97
CA GLY A 167 -9.96 -9.04 -16.68
C GLY A 167 -8.55 -9.61 -16.82
N HIS A 168 -8.45 -10.93 -16.66
CA HIS A 168 -7.20 -11.68 -16.77
C HIS A 168 -7.41 -12.95 -17.59
N THR A 169 -6.35 -13.40 -18.27
CA THR A 169 -6.32 -14.68 -18.97
C THR A 169 -5.24 -15.60 -18.38
N ASP A 170 -5.23 -16.85 -18.79
CA ASP A 170 -4.06 -17.70 -18.67
C ASP A 170 -3.02 -17.35 -19.77
N ALA A 171 -1.87 -17.99 -19.72
CA ALA A 171 -0.78 -17.76 -20.68
C ALA A 171 -0.96 -18.51 -22.00
N LYS A 172 -2.05 -19.28 -22.19
CA LYS A 172 -2.35 -19.90 -23.49
C LYS A 172 -2.61 -18.80 -24.50
N PRO A 173 -1.86 -18.75 -25.59
CA PRO A 173 -2.09 -17.75 -26.61
C PRO A 173 -3.52 -17.84 -27.17
N PHE A 174 -4.27 -16.77 -27.03
CA PHE A 174 -5.52 -16.61 -27.75
C PHE A 174 -5.27 -15.65 -28.90
N ASN A 175 -5.32 -16.17 -30.10
CA ASN A 175 -5.13 -15.35 -31.31
C ASN A 175 -6.11 -15.83 -32.39
N ASN A 176 -6.81 -14.88 -33.00
CA ASN A 176 -7.62 -15.13 -34.19
C ASN A 176 -7.03 -14.39 -35.39
N GLU A 177 -7.52 -14.72 -36.58
CA GLU A 177 -7.06 -14.13 -37.84
C GLU A 177 -7.19 -12.59 -37.90
N LYS A 178 -7.93 -11.98 -36.98
CA LYS A 178 -8.17 -10.53 -36.89
C LYS A 178 -7.24 -9.83 -35.89
N GLY A 179 -6.23 -10.52 -35.36
CA GLY A 179 -5.32 -9.95 -34.36
C GLY A 179 -5.92 -9.79 -32.95
N TYR A 180 -7.03 -10.47 -32.67
CA TYR A 180 -7.64 -10.47 -31.33
C TYR A 180 -6.89 -11.43 -30.42
N SER A 181 -6.30 -10.91 -29.37
CA SER A 181 -5.39 -11.60 -28.46
C SER A 181 -5.94 -11.70 -27.03
N ASN A 182 -5.12 -12.16 -26.11
CA ASN A 182 -5.43 -12.16 -24.68
C ASN A 182 -5.70 -10.75 -24.12
N TRP A 183 -5.11 -9.71 -24.74
CA TRP A 183 -5.35 -8.33 -24.35
C TRP A 183 -6.78 -7.89 -24.59
N GLU A 184 -7.27 -8.13 -25.81
CA GLU A 184 -8.64 -7.82 -26.18
C GLU A 184 -9.63 -8.71 -25.39
N LEU A 185 -9.34 -10.01 -25.28
CA LEU A 185 -10.22 -10.94 -24.57
C LEU A 185 -10.40 -10.55 -23.10
N SER A 186 -9.31 -10.21 -22.40
CA SER A 186 -9.36 -9.79 -21.01
C SER A 186 -10.13 -8.48 -20.82
N SER A 187 -9.88 -7.50 -21.69
CA SER A 187 -10.56 -6.21 -21.69
C SER A 187 -12.05 -6.33 -22.00
N ASP A 188 -12.41 -7.15 -22.98
CA ASP A 188 -13.79 -7.36 -23.40
C ASP A 188 -14.60 -8.14 -22.36
N ARG A 189 -13.99 -9.09 -21.66
CA ARG A 189 -14.61 -9.78 -20.52
C ARG A 189 -14.93 -8.80 -19.40
N ALA A 190 -13.97 -7.95 -19.04
CA ALA A 190 -14.16 -6.92 -18.02
C ALA A 190 -15.26 -5.92 -18.45
N ASN A 191 -15.31 -5.52 -19.72
CA ASN A 191 -16.35 -4.66 -20.26
C ASN A 191 -17.72 -5.36 -20.31
N SER A 192 -17.77 -6.65 -20.59
CA SER A 192 -19.02 -7.41 -20.58
C SER A 192 -19.59 -7.53 -19.16
N ALA A 193 -18.72 -7.78 -18.17
CA ALA A 193 -19.10 -7.75 -16.77
C ALA A 193 -19.64 -6.35 -16.38
N ARG A 194 -18.94 -5.29 -16.76
CA ARG A 194 -19.38 -3.92 -16.52
C ARG A 194 -20.78 -3.64 -17.09
N ARG A 195 -20.99 -3.94 -18.37
CA ARG A 195 -22.30 -3.72 -19.04
C ARG A 195 -23.40 -4.44 -18.30
N LEU A 196 -23.22 -5.73 -18.04
CA LEU A 196 -24.19 -6.55 -17.33
C LEU A 196 -24.52 -6.03 -15.94
N MET A 197 -23.50 -5.62 -15.18
CA MET A 197 -23.71 -5.05 -13.84
C MET A 197 -24.43 -3.71 -13.89
N THR A 198 -24.12 -2.85 -14.87
CA THR A 198 -24.82 -1.57 -15.05
C THR A 198 -26.28 -1.76 -15.44
N GLU A 199 -26.60 -2.72 -16.31
CA GLU A 199 -27.97 -3.09 -16.68
C GLU A 199 -28.80 -3.61 -15.48
N HIS A 200 -28.12 -4.11 -14.44
CA HIS A 200 -28.76 -4.69 -13.27
C HIS A 200 -28.56 -3.86 -11.98
N GLY A 201 -28.44 -2.54 -12.13
CA GLY A 201 -28.56 -1.58 -11.03
C GLY A 201 -27.26 -0.93 -10.57
N LEU A 202 -26.09 -1.39 -11.01
CA LEU A 202 -24.85 -0.69 -10.72
C LEU A 202 -24.84 0.67 -11.43
N ARG A 203 -24.64 1.75 -10.69
CA ARG A 203 -24.66 3.09 -11.27
C ARG A 203 -23.46 3.33 -12.17
N PRO A 204 -23.62 4.00 -13.32
CA PRO A 204 -22.50 4.31 -14.24
C PRO A 204 -21.39 5.14 -13.56
N ASP A 205 -21.74 6.03 -12.63
CA ASP A 205 -20.79 6.86 -11.87
C ASP A 205 -19.94 6.07 -10.86
N GLN A 206 -20.41 4.90 -10.43
CA GLN A 206 -19.64 3.99 -9.60
C GLN A 206 -18.47 3.32 -10.34
N ILE A 207 -18.56 3.17 -11.67
CA ILE A 207 -17.52 2.50 -12.45
C ILE A 207 -16.37 3.48 -12.70
N LYS A 208 -15.29 3.31 -11.97
CA LYS A 208 -14.11 4.17 -12.09
C LYS A 208 -13.20 3.78 -13.24
N GLN A 209 -12.94 2.48 -13.39
CA GLN A 209 -12.02 1.95 -14.40
C GLN A 209 -12.41 0.54 -14.83
N VAL A 210 -12.10 0.22 -16.08
CA VAL A 210 -12.09 -1.15 -16.62
C VAL A 210 -10.68 -1.42 -17.15
N ARG A 211 -10.07 -2.54 -16.74
CA ARG A 211 -8.68 -2.89 -17.05
C ARG A 211 -8.60 -4.29 -17.64
N GLY A 212 -7.84 -4.47 -18.71
CA GLY A 212 -7.43 -5.78 -19.21
C GLY A 212 -5.95 -5.98 -18.96
N PHE A 213 -5.58 -7.14 -18.42
CA PHE A 213 -4.20 -7.46 -18.10
C PHE A 213 -3.65 -8.65 -18.89
N ALA A 214 -4.45 -9.24 -19.77
CA ALA A 214 -4.04 -10.47 -20.46
C ALA A 214 -3.49 -11.50 -19.44
N ASP A 215 -2.34 -12.08 -19.73
CA ASP A 215 -1.56 -13.01 -18.89
C ASP A 215 -0.47 -12.35 -18.04
N GLN A 216 -0.44 -11.00 -17.96
CA GLN A 216 0.65 -10.28 -17.30
C GLN A 216 0.59 -10.34 -15.77
N ARG A 217 -0.54 -10.79 -15.20
CA ARG A 217 -0.75 -10.91 -13.75
C ARG A 217 -1.35 -12.28 -13.42
N LEU A 218 -0.51 -13.30 -13.48
CA LEU A 218 -0.93 -14.66 -13.17
C LEU A 218 -1.15 -14.80 -11.65
N MET A 219 -2.22 -15.50 -11.27
CA MET A 219 -2.45 -15.92 -9.88
C MET A 219 -1.63 -17.17 -9.54
N ALA A 220 -1.49 -18.06 -10.51
CA ALA A 220 -0.67 -19.26 -10.43
C ALA A 220 0.59 -19.12 -11.28
N GLU A 221 1.61 -18.46 -10.77
CA GLU A 221 2.88 -18.25 -11.49
C GLU A 221 3.59 -19.57 -11.86
N LYS A 222 3.48 -20.61 -11.00
CA LYS A 222 4.07 -21.92 -11.22
C LYS A 222 3.35 -22.74 -12.30
N ASP A 223 2.10 -22.39 -12.58
CA ASP A 223 1.31 -22.98 -13.65
C ASP A 223 0.61 -21.86 -14.45
N PRO A 224 1.31 -21.27 -15.41
CA PRO A 224 0.79 -20.16 -16.21
C PRO A 224 -0.50 -20.47 -16.96
N ASN A 225 -0.74 -21.76 -17.26
CA ASN A 225 -1.92 -22.23 -18.00
C ASN A 225 -3.08 -22.66 -17.10
N ALA A 226 -2.93 -22.54 -15.78
CA ALA A 226 -3.97 -22.92 -14.83
C ALA A 226 -5.27 -22.13 -15.06
N ALA A 227 -6.40 -22.82 -14.96
CA ALA A 227 -7.71 -22.24 -15.16
C ALA A 227 -7.98 -21.00 -14.25
N LYS A 228 -7.47 -21.01 -13.01
CA LYS A 228 -7.62 -19.91 -12.06
C LYS A 228 -6.93 -18.59 -12.48
N ASN A 229 -6.02 -18.64 -13.46
CA ASN A 229 -5.45 -17.41 -14.04
C ASN A 229 -6.50 -16.67 -14.87
N ARG A 230 -7.43 -17.39 -15.50
CA ARG A 230 -8.59 -16.80 -16.15
C ARG A 230 -9.57 -16.36 -15.08
N ARG A 231 -9.66 -15.05 -14.84
CA ARG A 231 -10.52 -14.50 -13.80
C ARG A 231 -10.98 -13.08 -14.13
N ILE A 232 -12.07 -12.71 -13.52
CA ILE A 232 -12.52 -11.32 -13.40
C ILE A 232 -12.37 -10.90 -11.95
N SER A 233 -11.77 -9.74 -11.72
CA SER A 233 -11.70 -9.13 -10.40
C SER A 233 -12.59 -7.89 -10.36
N VAL A 234 -13.46 -7.83 -9.38
CA VAL A 234 -14.29 -6.65 -9.06
C VAL A 234 -13.71 -6.04 -7.77
N ILE A 235 -13.22 -4.81 -7.85
CA ILE A 235 -12.59 -4.13 -6.73
C ILE A 235 -13.50 -3.01 -6.27
N VAL A 236 -14.02 -3.13 -5.06
CA VAL A 236 -14.78 -2.08 -4.38
C VAL A 236 -13.77 -1.20 -3.65
N GLN A 237 -13.52 -0.01 -4.19
CA GLN A 237 -12.50 0.87 -3.67
C GLN A 237 -12.92 1.51 -2.33
N TYR A 238 -11.95 1.84 -1.49
CA TYR A 238 -12.21 2.71 -0.36
C TYR A 238 -12.81 4.03 -0.82
N MET A 239 -13.72 4.57 -0.05
CA MET A 239 -14.21 5.92 -0.31
C MET A 239 -13.08 6.91 -0.12
N GLN A 240 -12.87 7.75 -1.11
CA GLN A 240 -11.96 8.88 -0.97
C GLN A 240 -12.76 10.00 -0.31
N PRO A 241 -12.28 10.60 0.79
CA PRO A 241 -12.96 11.72 1.40
C PRO A 241 -13.11 12.86 0.38
N THR A 242 -14.24 13.51 0.41
CA THR A 242 -14.51 14.68 -0.42
C THR A 242 -13.60 15.83 0.01
N LYS A 243 -13.44 16.84 -0.86
CA LYS A 243 -12.65 18.03 -0.53
C LYS A 243 -13.17 18.74 0.72
N GLU A 244 -14.48 18.76 0.91
CA GLU A 244 -15.16 19.37 2.06
C GLU A 244 -14.87 18.57 3.36
N GLU A 245 -14.91 17.26 3.27
CA GLU A 245 -14.56 16.38 4.40
C GLU A 245 -13.07 16.50 4.76
N LEU A 246 -12.17 16.58 3.76
CA LEU A 246 -10.75 16.83 3.99
C LEU A 246 -10.50 18.19 4.66
N GLU A 247 -11.20 19.25 4.23
CA GLU A 247 -11.09 20.58 4.84
C GLU A 247 -11.64 20.60 6.28
N LYS A 248 -12.73 19.87 6.53
CA LYS A 248 -13.31 19.73 7.87
C LYS A 248 -12.37 19.01 8.82
N MET A 249 -11.81 17.90 8.37
CA MET A 249 -10.85 17.09 9.13
C MET A 249 -9.55 17.85 9.39
N ALA A 250 -9.06 18.61 8.42
CA ALA A 250 -7.90 19.48 8.63
C ALA A 250 -8.16 20.58 9.69
N LYS A 251 -9.38 21.12 9.75
CA LYS A 251 -9.77 22.08 10.79
C LYS A 251 -9.88 21.42 12.16
N GLU A 252 -10.50 20.25 12.24
CA GLU A 252 -10.64 19.49 13.49
C GLU A 252 -9.27 19.11 14.05
N ALA A 253 -8.35 18.63 13.21
CA ALA A 253 -6.98 18.33 13.60
C ALA A 253 -6.22 19.56 14.13
N ALA A 254 -6.35 20.71 13.44
CA ALA A 254 -5.74 21.98 13.88
C ALA A 254 -6.32 22.47 15.22
N GLU A 255 -7.60 22.27 15.48
CA GLU A 255 -8.23 22.60 16.75
C GLU A 255 -7.80 21.68 17.91
N GLU A 256 -7.56 20.40 17.64
CA GLU A 256 -7.04 19.46 18.64
C GLU A 256 -5.58 19.78 18.99
N GLU A 257 -4.73 20.10 18.02
CA GLU A 257 -3.36 20.57 18.29
C GLU A 257 -3.33 21.84 19.12
N ALA A 258 -4.23 22.79 18.85
CA ALA A 258 -4.35 24.02 19.62
C ALA A 258 -4.78 23.77 21.07
N LYS A 259 -5.58 22.72 21.34
CA LYS A 259 -6.02 22.32 22.68
C LYS A 259 -4.99 21.49 23.44
N GLY A 260 -4.18 20.69 22.73
CA GLY A 260 -3.13 19.83 23.30
C GLY A 260 -1.86 20.56 23.75
N GLY A 261 -1.63 21.79 23.27
CA GLY A 261 -0.42 22.57 23.51
C GLY A 261 -0.33 23.28 24.88
N HIS A 262 -1.30 23.15 25.81
CA HIS A 262 -1.35 23.89 27.06
C HIS A 262 -1.12 23.04 28.33
N GLY A 263 -0.41 21.95 28.25
CA GLY A 263 -0.13 21.05 29.39
C GLY A 263 1.36 20.75 29.63
N GLY A 264 2.22 21.78 29.79
CA GLY A 264 3.62 21.51 30.07
C GLY A 264 4.42 22.73 30.52
N GLY A 265 4.35 23.07 31.82
CA GLY A 265 5.33 24.03 32.33
C GLY A 265 4.90 24.80 33.57
N HIS A 266 4.97 24.20 34.74
CA HIS A 266 5.37 24.87 35.98
C HIS A 266 5.85 23.85 37.01
N GLY A 267 7.11 23.43 36.87
CA GLY A 267 7.86 22.88 38.00
C GLY A 267 8.25 24.04 38.90
N LYS A 268 7.66 24.17 40.06
CA LYS A 268 8.11 25.05 41.13
C LYS A 268 9.31 24.40 41.80
N ASP A 269 10.46 25.04 41.67
CA ASP A 269 11.61 24.82 42.54
C ASP A 269 11.23 25.25 43.96
N ASP A 270 11.16 24.31 44.89
CA ASP A 270 11.04 24.58 46.31
C ASP A 270 12.39 24.32 46.97
N HIS A 271 13.09 25.42 47.32
CA HIS A 271 14.30 25.43 48.11
C HIS A 271 13.95 25.07 49.56
N GLY A 272 14.28 23.87 49.97
CA GLY A 272 14.31 23.50 51.39
C GLY A 272 15.46 24.15 52.12
N LYS A 273 15.17 24.95 53.10
CA LYS A 273 16.11 25.49 54.08
C LYS A 273 16.45 24.44 55.13
N ASP A 274 17.75 24.27 55.33
CA ASP A 274 18.31 23.64 56.52
C ASP A 274 17.87 24.34 57.80
N ASP A 275 17.47 23.55 58.80
CA ASP A 275 17.51 24.01 60.21
C ASP A 275 18.03 22.90 61.11
N HIS A 276 19.11 23.27 61.77
CA HIS A 276 19.79 22.55 62.84
C HIS A 276 18.99 22.71 64.16
N GLY A 277 18.73 21.64 64.83
CA GLY A 277 18.14 21.72 66.18
C GLY A 277 18.34 20.45 67.03
N LYS A 278 19.40 20.40 67.68
CA LYS A 278 19.89 19.78 68.88
C LYS A 278 18.84 19.36 69.94
N LYS A 279 19.23 18.26 70.63
CA LYS A 279 19.12 17.88 72.05
C LYS A 279 17.99 16.93 72.49
N GLU A 280 18.47 15.81 72.99
CA GLU A 280 18.44 15.31 74.40
C GLU A 280 17.11 14.71 74.88
N GLY A 281 17.23 13.46 75.22
CA GLY A 281 17.15 13.00 76.63
C GLY A 281 16.01 12.04 76.93
N GLY A 282 16.41 10.88 77.30
CA GLY A 282 16.01 10.26 78.52
C GLY A 282 14.66 9.46 78.61
N HIS A 283 14.83 8.31 78.90
CA HIS A 283 14.33 7.22 79.76
C HIS A 283 13.92 5.99 78.97
#